data_c6507a3a74dead9833fea1e236ca2077
#
_entry.id   c6507a3a74dead9833fea1e236ca2077
#
_cell.length_a   1.000
_cell.length_b   1.000
_cell.length_c   1.000
_cell.angle_alpha   90.00
_cell.angle_beta   90.00
_cell.angle_gamma   90.00
#
_symmetry.space_group_name_H-M   'P 1'
#
loop_
_entity.id
_entity.type
_entity.pdbx_description
1 polymer ?
#
loop_
_entity_poly.entity_id
_entity_poly.type
_entity_poly.pdbx_seq_one_letter_code
_entity_poly.pdbx_strand_id
1 'polypeptide(L)'
;MAKILLQDVKVTINGTNLSNAIKSVELSLSADARDTTAFGDGWINRIAGLKDGSVKVDFFQDFGASACEATLFPLFGQLATVVVLPTSGTASATNPSYTFLALVNNHMPVAGAVGDVATLSVTWPTSGTVVKAFS
;
A
#
# COMPACT_ATOMS: atom_id res chain seq x y z
N MET A 1 12.41 5.11 -22.29
CA MET A 1 11.78 5.21 -20.96
C MET A 1 10.28 5.15 -21.08
N ALA A 2 9.66 4.29 -20.29
CA ALA A 2 8.23 4.10 -20.35
C ALA A 2 7.57 4.84 -19.18
N LYS A 3 6.76 5.83 -19.51
CA LYS A 3 5.86 6.46 -18.56
C LYS A 3 4.52 5.79 -18.68
N ILE A 4 3.85 5.58 -17.56
CA ILE A 4 2.56 4.91 -17.56
C ILE A 4 1.49 5.79 -16.95
N LEU A 5 0.27 5.57 -17.40
CA LEU A 5 -0.92 6.17 -16.82
C LEU A 5 -1.54 5.13 -15.89
N LEU A 6 -1.72 5.48 -14.63
CA LEU A 6 -2.28 4.55 -13.63
C LEU A 6 -3.80 4.46 -13.79
N GLN A 7 -4.24 3.61 -14.68
CA GLN A 7 -5.66 3.37 -14.93
C GLN A 7 -6.13 2.00 -14.48
N ASP A 8 -5.19 1.05 -14.40
CA ASP A 8 -5.54 -0.36 -14.25
C ASP A 8 -4.65 -1.02 -13.20
N VAL A 9 -4.41 -0.29 -12.10
CA VAL A 9 -3.63 -0.79 -10.98
C VAL A 9 -4.34 -1.97 -10.34
N LYS A 10 -3.60 -3.05 -10.11
CA LYS A 10 -4.14 -4.23 -9.45
C LYS A 10 -3.70 -4.22 -7.98
N VAL A 11 -4.67 -4.31 -7.09
CA VAL A 11 -4.42 -4.42 -5.65
C VAL A 11 -5.19 -5.63 -5.13
N THR A 12 -4.45 -6.55 -4.52
CA THR A 12 -5.02 -7.75 -3.91
C THR A 12 -4.74 -7.70 -2.41
N ILE A 13 -5.76 -7.83 -1.61
CA ILE A 13 -5.65 -7.84 -0.15
C ILE A 13 -6.08 -9.20 0.36
N ASN A 14 -5.14 -9.91 0.97
CA ASN A 14 -5.34 -11.25 1.53
C ASN A 14 -5.98 -12.22 0.52
N GLY A 15 -5.54 -12.11 -0.75
CA GLY A 15 -6.03 -12.97 -1.83
C GLY A 15 -7.27 -12.47 -2.56
N THR A 16 -7.89 -11.39 -2.09
CA THR A 16 -9.08 -10.83 -2.71
C THR A 16 -8.72 -9.59 -3.53
N ASN A 17 -9.09 -9.61 -4.81
CA ASN A 17 -8.84 -8.48 -5.70
C ASN A 17 -9.91 -7.40 -5.47
N LEU A 18 -9.50 -6.27 -4.91
CA LEU A 18 -10.39 -5.15 -4.63
C LEU A 18 -10.18 -3.96 -5.58
N SER A 19 -9.49 -4.18 -6.70
CA SER A 19 -9.12 -3.10 -7.62
C SER A 19 -10.31 -2.29 -8.11
N ASN A 20 -11.47 -2.93 -8.26
CA ASN A 20 -12.69 -2.25 -8.74
C ASN A 20 -13.19 -1.18 -7.78
N ALA A 21 -12.87 -1.30 -6.49
CA ALA A 21 -13.35 -0.38 -5.47
C ALA A 21 -12.29 0.67 -5.11
N ILE A 22 -11.10 0.59 -5.68
CA ILE A 22 -9.99 1.47 -5.32
C ILE A 22 -9.89 2.62 -6.31
N LYS A 23 -9.92 3.85 -5.78
CA LYS A 23 -9.72 5.03 -6.62
C LYS A 23 -8.31 5.59 -6.55
N SER A 24 -7.54 5.29 -5.51
CA SER A 24 -6.13 5.65 -5.45
C SER A 24 -5.38 4.73 -4.50
N VAL A 25 -4.10 4.52 -4.79
CA VAL A 25 -3.20 3.73 -3.96
C VAL A 25 -1.82 4.37 -3.97
N GLU A 26 -1.17 4.39 -2.81
CA GLU A 26 0.17 4.92 -2.68
C GLU A 26 0.96 4.02 -1.73
N LEU A 27 2.07 3.48 -2.22
CA LEU A 27 3.01 2.71 -1.41
C LEU A 27 4.25 3.57 -1.21
N SER A 28 4.53 3.94 0.03
CA SER A 28 5.67 4.78 0.39
C SER A 28 6.65 3.95 1.20
N LEU A 29 7.92 4.02 0.82
CA LEU A 29 9.00 3.32 1.52
C LEU A 29 10.00 4.35 2.01
N SER A 30 10.56 4.11 3.19
CA SER A 30 11.57 5.00 3.78
C SER A 30 12.63 4.18 4.48
N ALA A 31 13.81 4.75 4.61
CA ALA A 31 14.88 4.20 5.42
C ALA A 31 15.37 5.28 6.36
N ASP A 32 15.58 4.92 7.61
CA ASP A 32 16.08 5.84 8.62
C ASP A 32 17.49 6.27 8.22
N ALA A 33 17.77 7.57 8.31
CA ALA A 33 19.11 8.09 8.04
C ALA A 33 19.81 8.31 9.37
N ARG A 34 20.96 7.65 9.58
CA ARG A 34 21.75 7.78 10.79
C ARG A 34 23.01 8.56 10.49
N ASP A 35 23.29 9.54 11.31
CA ASP A 35 24.44 10.43 11.16
C ASP A 35 25.69 9.71 11.69
N THR A 36 26.71 9.63 10.83
CA THR A 36 28.00 9.04 11.19
C THR A 36 29.14 10.06 11.05
N THR A 37 28.79 11.33 10.98
CA THR A 37 29.78 12.41 10.85
C THR A 37 30.69 12.46 12.07
N ALA A 38 32.00 12.57 11.84
CA ALA A 38 32.99 12.64 12.90
C ALA A 38 33.77 13.95 12.81
N PHE A 39 34.56 14.22 13.84
CA PHE A 39 35.46 15.38 13.81
C PHE A 39 36.42 15.30 12.64
N GLY A 40 36.61 16.41 11.98
CA GLY A 40 37.48 16.49 10.80
C GLY A 40 36.75 16.31 9.49
N ASP A 41 35.52 15.84 9.50
CA ASP A 41 34.72 15.71 8.30
C ASP A 41 34.22 17.08 7.86
N GLY A 42 34.40 17.39 6.58
CA GLY A 42 33.88 18.62 5.99
C GLY A 42 32.46 18.50 5.49
N TRP A 43 31.94 17.27 5.42
CA TRP A 43 30.59 16.96 4.95
C TRP A 43 29.91 16.02 5.94
N ILE A 44 28.59 16.07 5.94
CA ILE A 44 27.79 15.16 6.77
C ILE A 44 27.78 13.78 6.11
N ASN A 45 28.12 12.76 6.89
CA ASN A 45 28.06 11.35 6.47
C ASN A 45 26.89 10.64 7.14
N ARG A 46 26.21 9.80 6.38
CA ARG A 46 25.05 9.06 6.90
C ARG A 46 25.05 7.62 6.42
N ILE A 47 24.44 6.76 7.22
CA ILE A 47 24.14 5.39 6.82
C ILE A 47 22.64 5.15 6.97
N ALA A 48 22.13 4.17 6.24
CA ALA A 48 20.73 3.79 6.35
C ALA A 48 20.52 2.93 7.60
N GLY A 49 19.50 3.27 8.37
CA GLY A 49 19.05 2.45 9.50
C GLY A 49 17.93 1.50 9.07
N LEU A 50 16.94 1.36 9.95
CA LEU A 50 15.79 0.49 9.67
C LEU A 50 14.96 1.06 8.53
N LYS A 51 14.43 0.16 7.71
CA LYS A 51 13.52 0.49 6.64
C LYS A 51 12.09 0.34 7.12
N ASP A 52 11.21 1.17 6.59
CA ASP A 52 9.79 1.15 6.94
C ASP A 52 8.98 1.50 5.71
N GLY A 53 7.68 1.28 5.79
CA GLY A 53 6.80 1.61 4.71
C GLY A 53 5.37 1.77 5.16
N SER A 54 4.56 2.36 4.30
CA SER A 54 3.13 2.47 4.52
C SER A 54 2.42 2.40 3.18
N VAL A 55 1.19 1.91 3.22
CA VAL A 55 0.31 1.90 2.06
C VAL A 55 -0.92 2.74 2.39
N LYS A 56 -1.21 3.70 1.54
CA LYS A 56 -2.42 4.51 1.63
C LYS A 56 -3.34 4.11 0.50
N VAL A 57 -4.57 3.76 0.83
CA VAL A 57 -5.54 3.31 -0.16
C VAL A 57 -6.85 4.05 0.08
N ASP A 58 -7.40 4.59 -1.00
CA ASP A 58 -8.73 5.20 -1.00
C ASP A 58 -9.67 4.29 -1.78
N PHE A 59 -10.71 3.84 -1.10
CA PHE A 59 -11.72 2.95 -1.68
C PHE A 59 -13.04 3.68 -1.85
N PHE A 60 -13.84 3.19 -2.79
CA PHE A 60 -15.29 3.38 -2.72
C PHE A 60 -15.85 2.24 -1.86
N GLN A 61 -16.61 2.58 -0.83
CA GLN A 61 -17.13 1.57 0.09
C GLN A 61 -18.19 0.71 -0.60
N ASP A 62 -18.13 -0.58 -0.35
CA ASP A 62 -19.05 -1.55 -0.95
C ASP A 62 -19.37 -2.60 0.13
N PHE A 63 -20.63 -2.77 0.43
CA PHE A 63 -21.11 -3.69 1.45
C PHE A 63 -21.57 -5.04 0.87
N GLY A 64 -21.35 -5.27 -0.43
CA GLY A 64 -21.70 -6.53 -1.06
C GLY A 64 -20.85 -7.71 -0.56
N ALA A 65 -21.26 -8.91 -0.91
CA ALA A 65 -20.51 -10.12 -0.55
C ALA A 65 -19.15 -10.12 -1.27
N SER A 66 -18.09 -10.45 -0.55
CA SER A 66 -16.70 -10.47 -1.04
C SER A 66 -16.22 -9.11 -1.54
N ALA A 67 -16.91 -8.03 -1.18
CA ALA A 67 -16.52 -6.69 -1.55
C ALA A 67 -15.66 -6.06 -0.44
N CYS A 68 -15.51 -4.74 -0.49
CA CYS A 68 -14.57 -4.01 0.35
C CYS A 68 -14.79 -4.26 1.85
N GLU A 69 -16.00 -4.02 2.35
CA GLU A 69 -16.29 -4.17 3.78
C GLU A 69 -16.19 -5.63 4.24
N ALA A 70 -16.72 -6.56 3.47
CA ALA A 70 -16.70 -7.98 3.82
C ALA A 70 -15.25 -8.52 3.88
N THR A 71 -14.34 -7.93 3.12
CA THR A 71 -12.93 -8.33 3.12
C THR A 71 -12.13 -7.65 4.23
N LEU A 72 -12.36 -6.35 4.45
CA LEU A 72 -11.50 -5.55 5.31
C LEU A 72 -11.88 -5.62 6.78
N PHE A 73 -13.16 -5.67 7.12
CA PHE A 73 -13.57 -5.65 8.52
C PHE A 73 -13.01 -6.84 9.32
N PRO A 74 -13.04 -8.08 8.82
CA PRO A 74 -12.42 -9.20 9.55
C PRO A 74 -10.91 -9.07 9.74
N LEU A 75 -10.25 -8.28 8.90
CA LEU A 75 -8.80 -8.07 8.99
C LEU A 75 -8.43 -6.95 9.97
N PHE A 76 -9.39 -6.20 10.45
CA PHE A 76 -9.12 -5.09 11.36
C PHE A 76 -8.40 -5.58 12.61
N GLY A 77 -7.24 -5.00 12.88
CA GLY A 77 -6.38 -5.42 13.98
C GLY A 77 -5.44 -6.57 13.65
N GLN A 78 -5.41 -7.03 12.41
CA GLN A 78 -4.58 -8.16 11.98
C GLN A 78 -3.63 -7.75 10.86
N LEU A 79 -2.63 -8.60 10.58
CA LEU A 79 -1.76 -8.43 9.43
C LEU A 79 -2.43 -9.04 8.19
N ALA A 80 -2.39 -8.32 7.09
CA ALA A 80 -2.93 -8.78 5.82
C ALA A 80 -1.85 -8.73 4.76
N THR A 81 -1.84 -9.72 3.87
CA THR A 81 -0.93 -9.73 2.73
C THR A 81 -1.51 -8.84 1.64
N VAL A 82 -0.72 -7.85 1.22
CA VAL A 82 -1.12 -6.91 0.17
C VAL A 82 -0.17 -7.07 -1.01
N VAL A 83 -0.74 -7.16 -2.21
CA VAL A 83 0.03 -7.23 -3.46
C VAL A 83 -0.46 -6.09 -4.36
N VAL A 84 0.49 -5.28 -4.83
CA VAL A 84 0.19 -4.13 -5.70
C VAL A 84 0.98 -4.28 -6.99
N LEU A 85 0.28 -4.17 -8.13
CA LEU A 85 0.91 -4.12 -9.46
C LEU A 85 0.50 -2.83 -10.16
N PRO A 86 1.41 -2.19 -10.91
CA PRO A 86 1.06 -0.97 -11.65
C PRO A 86 -0.02 -1.19 -12.71
N THR A 87 -0.12 -2.39 -13.27
CA THR A 87 -1.19 -2.76 -14.19
C THR A 87 -1.73 -4.13 -13.82
N SER A 88 -2.92 -4.47 -14.31
CA SER A 88 -3.58 -5.74 -14.00
C SER A 88 -2.98 -6.94 -14.74
N GLY A 89 -1.97 -6.72 -15.59
CA GLY A 89 -1.34 -7.80 -16.33
C GLY A 89 -0.45 -8.68 -15.47
N THR A 90 0.19 -9.64 -16.12
CA THR A 90 1.13 -10.54 -15.45
C THR A 90 2.36 -9.77 -14.97
N ALA A 91 2.88 -10.12 -13.81
CA ALA A 91 4.07 -9.49 -13.29
C ALA A 91 5.27 -9.73 -14.22
N SER A 92 6.06 -8.67 -14.43
CA SER A 92 7.24 -8.70 -15.29
C SER A 92 8.21 -7.60 -14.89
N ALA A 93 9.33 -7.49 -15.60
CA ALA A 93 10.32 -6.45 -15.31
C ALA A 93 9.75 -5.03 -15.46
N THR A 94 8.75 -4.85 -16.34
CA THR A 94 8.08 -3.56 -16.53
C THR A 94 6.77 -3.44 -15.78
N ASN A 95 6.32 -4.51 -15.13
CA ASN A 95 5.12 -4.54 -14.32
C ASN A 95 5.39 -5.34 -13.04
N PRO A 96 6.30 -4.85 -12.17
CA PRO A 96 6.66 -5.60 -10.97
C PRO A 96 5.53 -5.65 -9.95
N SER A 97 5.48 -6.74 -9.18
CA SER A 97 4.57 -6.84 -8.06
C SER A 97 5.29 -6.46 -6.77
N TYR A 98 4.60 -5.75 -5.90
CA TYR A 98 5.08 -5.41 -4.57
C TYR A 98 4.24 -6.14 -3.56
N THR A 99 4.85 -7.06 -2.82
CA THR A 99 4.17 -7.89 -1.84
C THR A 99 4.68 -7.56 -0.46
N PHE A 100 3.76 -7.34 0.47
CA PHE A 100 4.11 -6.99 1.84
C PHE A 100 2.97 -7.34 2.78
N LEU A 101 3.28 -7.41 4.08
CA LEU A 101 2.27 -7.49 5.12
C LEU A 101 1.95 -6.09 5.60
N ALA A 102 0.68 -5.77 5.71
CA ALA A 102 0.22 -4.50 6.25
C ALA A 102 -0.59 -4.76 7.52
N LEU A 103 -0.34 -3.94 8.54
CA LEU A 103 -1.14 -3.99 9.76
C LEU A 103 -2.40 -3.15 9.54
N VAL A 104 -3.55 -3.81 9.54
CA VAL A 104 -4.84 -3.13 9.37
C VAL A 104 -5.22 -2.52 10.72
N ASN A 105 -4.67 -1.37 11.02
CA ASN A 105 -4.83 -0.72 12.32
C ASN A 105 -5.85 0.42 12.31
N ASN A 106 -6.48 0.66 11.17
CA ASN A 106 -7.58 1.62 11.07
C ASN A 106 -8.53 1.21 9.96
N HIS A 107 -9.79 1.57 10.12
CA HIS A 107 -10.84 1.22 9.18
C HIS A 107 -11.99 2.22 9.35
N MET A 108 -12.58 2.64 8.24
CA MET A 108 -13.66 3.60 8.23
C MET A 108 -14.87 2.99 7.51
N PRO A 109 -15.68 2.19 8.23
CA PRO A 109 -16.78 1.48 7.56
C PRO A 109 -17.86 2.40 7.01
N VAL A 110 -18.04 3.57 7.64
CA VAL A 110 -19.05 4.53 7.18
C VAL A 110 -18.41 5.93 7.19
N ALA A 111 -18.35 6.56 6.01
CA ALA A 111 -17.83 7.92 5.88
C ALA A 111 -18.49 8.58 4.68
N GLY A 112 -18.88 9.83 4.85
CA GLY A 112 -19.50 10.61 3.79
C GLY A 112 -20.64 11.48 4.32
N ALA A 113 -21.13 12.38 3.48
CA ALA A 113 -22.25 13.25 3.78
C ALA A 113 -23.44 12.94 2.86
N VAL A 114 -24.56 13.58 3.10
CA VAL A 114 -25.74 13.40 2.25
C VAL A 114 -25.40 13.75 0.81
N GLY A 115 -25.67 12.84 -0.10
CA GLY A 115 -25.40 13.04 -1.52
C GLY A 115 -24.04 12.54 -1.97
N ASP A 116 -23.14 12.15 -1.04
CA ASP A 116 -21.82 11.64 -1.38
C ASP A 116 -21.86 10.14 -1.67
N VAL A 117 -20.94 9.70 -2.53
CA VAL A 117 -20.64 8.28 -2.65
C VAL A 117 -19.85 7.89 -1.41
N ALA A 118 -20.21 6.80 -0.77
CA ALA A 118 -19.50 6.32 0.41
C ALA A 118 -18.04 6.00 0.04
N THR A 119 -17.11 6.50 0.83
CA THR A 119 -15.67 6.29 0.60
C THR A 119 -14.99 5.79 1.87
N LEU A 120 -13.80 5.25 1.68
CA LEU A 120 -12.98 4.71 2.76
C LEU A 120 -11.53 5.07 2.45
N SER A 121 -10.90 5.82 3.33
CA SER A 121 -9.51 6.21 3.16
C SER A 121 -8.71 5.68 4.34
N VAL A 122 -7.73 4.83 4.07
CA VAL A 122 -6.93 4.20 5.12
C VAL A 122 -5.44 4.30 4.79
N THR A 123 -4.63 4.39 5.84
CA THR A 123 -3.17 4.29 5.73
C THR A 123 -2.72 3.22 6.70
N TRP A 124 -2.09 2.18 6.19
CA TRP A 124 -1.63 1.05 6.99
C TRP A 124 -0.11 0.99 6.97
N PRO A 125 0.54 0.86 8.14
CA PRO A 125 1.98 0.61 8.16
C PRO A 125 2.27 -0.81 7.70
N THR A 126 3.41 -0.99 7.04
CA THR A 126 3.87 -2.33 6.66
C THR A 126 4.56 -3.00 7.85
N SER A 127 4.56 -4.33 7.85
CA SER A 127 5.27 -5.12 8.84
C SER A 127 6.19 -6.09 8.12
N GLY A 128 7.49 -5.96 8.34
CA GLY A 128 8.47 -6.80 7.68
C GLY A 128 8.89 -6.27 6.32
N THR A 129 9.48 -7.12 5.51
CA THR A 129 10.08 -6.74 4.24
C THR A 129 9.03 -6.55 3.15
N VAL A 130 9.21 -5.50 2.35
CA VAL A 130 8.47 -5.31 1.12
C VAL A 130 9.27 -5.97 -0.01
N VAL A 131 8.66 -6.91 -0.71
CA VAL A 131 9.32 -7.69 -1.74
C VAL A 131 8.85 -7.22 -3.11
N LYS A 132 9.81 -6.88 -3.96
CA LYS A 132 9.55 -6.55 -5.37
C LYS A 132 9.84 -7.78 -6.20
N ALA A 133 8.87 -8.22 -6.99
CA ALA A 133 9.00 -9.42 -7.81
C ALA A 133 8.65 -9.12 -9.26
N PHE A 134 9.24 -9.89 -10.17
CA PHE A 134 9.06 -9.72 -11.62
C PHE A 134 8.30 -10.89 -12.27
N SER A 135 7.78 -11.77 -11.44
CA SER A 135 7.05 -12.93 -11.95
C SER A 135 5.94 -13.37 -11.01
#